data_7743a5729929e647ac62f7d708031f21
#
_entry.id   7743a5729929e647ac62f7d708031f21
#
_cell.length_a   1.000
_cell.length_b   1.000
_cell.length_c   1.000
_cell.angle_alpha   90.00
_cell.angle_beta   90.00
_cell.angle_gamma   90.00
#
_symmetry.space_group_name_H-M   'P 1'
#
loop_
_entity.id
_entity.type
_entity.pdbx_description
1 polymer ?
#
loop_
_entity_poly.entity_id
_entity_poly.type
_entity_poly.pdbx_seq_one_letter_code
_entity_poly.pdbx_strand_id
1 'polypeptide(L)'
;IFSGDSFTFEYYLMWEHYTDPGYYKIARLISEDIKSLKSLGLNGLVTCQVQRAFFPTGLPFYLMGKLLWNDRLIFEEVAEDYFLSAFGYEGKKCYEYLKNLSRLFTPLFQEENLEEKEIYEYGEKIEKLIKEFHPVIEKNARGDCMTRAQSWQYLEYHAELCSQLAKILIEKQKGDKEKGRERWEELKTFLQKEEDQMQPVFDLFEYIETMERKILPR
;
A
#
# COMPACT_ATOMS: atom_id res chain seq x y z
N ILE A 1 29.31 5.16 23.09
CA ILE A 1 28.00 5.39 23.70
C ILE A 1 27.81 6.90 23.73
N PHE A 2 26.78 7.38 23.05
CA PHE A 2 26.48 8.82 22.97
C PHE A 2 25.73 9.24 24.24
N SER A 3 26.12 10.37 24.81
CA SER A 3 25.39 11.03 25.90
C SER A 3 24.70 12.26 25.29
N GLY A 4 23.40 12.20 25.07
CA GLY A 4 22.63 13.29 24.51
C GLY A 4 21.43 12.79 23.73
N ASP A 5 20.69 13.70 23.13
CA ASP A 5 19.53 13.38 22.30
C ASP A 5 19.96 12.65 21.04
N SER A 6 19.25 11.56 20.74
CA SER A 6 19.47 10.74 19.56
C SER A 6 18.16 10.54 18.78
N PHE A 7 18.26 10.41 17.48
CA PHE A 7 17.11 10.12 16.62
C PHE A 7 17.51 9.13 15.51
N THR A 8 16.54 8.45 14.97
CA THR A 8 16.73 7.58 13.81
C THR A 8 16.39 8.29 12.51
N PHE A 9 16.96 7.83 11.40
CA PHE A 9 16.62 8.27 10.05
C PHE A 9 16.00 7.11 9.29
N GLU A 10 14.74 7.28 8.84
CA GLU A 10 13.94 6.21 8.30
C GLU A 10 13.49 6.48 6.86
N TYR A 11 13.26 5.40 6.09
CA TYR A 11 12.86 5.41 4.69
C TYR A 11 11.54 4.66 4.44
N TYR A 12 10.61 4.69 5.38
CA TYR A 12 9.39 3.88 5.33
C TYR A 12 8.62 3.98 4.02
N LEU A 13 8.53 5.18 3.44
CA LEU A 13 7.70 5.47 2.28
C LEU A 13 8.53 5.95 1.08
N MET A 14 9.74 5.38 0.90
CA MET A 14 10.58 5.61 -0.28
C MET A 14 10.38 4.53 -1.35
N TRP A 15 10.50 3.25 -0.98
CA TRP A 15 10.51 2.14 -1.95
C TRP A 15 9.72 0.93 -1.48
N GLU A 16 9.86 0.54 -0.21
CA GLU A 16 9.34 -0.73 0.30
C GLU A 16 7.81 -0.74 0.40
N HIS A 17 7.20 0.41 0.62
CA HIS A 17 5.74 0.53 0.68
C HIS A 17 5.04 0.09 -0.61
N TYR A 18 5.71 0.17 -1.77
CA TYR A 18 5.16 -0.29 -3.05
C TYR A 18 4.98 -1.82 -3.11
N THR A 19 5.66 -2.57 -2.24
CA THR A 19 5.45 -4.02 -2.12
C THR A 19 4.35 -4.41 -1.13
N ASP A 20 3.69 -3.42 -0.53
CA ASP A 20 2.52 -3.57 0.33
C ASP A 20 1.31 -2.81 -0.24
N PRO A 21 0.63 -3.35 -1.27
CA PRO A 21 -0.44 -2.62 -1.96
C PRO A 21 -1.56 -2.13 -1.04
N GLY A 22 -1.83 -2.81 0.06
CA GLY A 22 -2.85 -2.37 1.02
C GLY A 22 -2.37 -1.37 2.07
N TYR A 23 -1.08 -1.04 2.13
CA TYR A 23 -0.45 -0.17 3.13
C TYR A 23 -0.65 -0.60 4.59
N TYR A 24 -1.19 -1.79 4.83
CA TYR A 24 -1.44 -2.28 6.18
C TYR A 24 -0.15 -2.71 6.89
N LYS A 25 0.72 -3.44 6.19
CA LYS A 25 1.99 -3.92 6.79
C LYS A 25 2.93 -2.77 7.10
N ILE A 26 3.09 -1.83 6.15
CA ILE A 26 3.96 -0.67 6.36
C ILE A 26 3.42 0.23 7.49
N ALA A 27 2.10 0.39 7.59
CA ALA A 27 1.48 1.12 8.70
C ALA A 27 1.72 0.42 10.05
N ARG A 28 1.62 -0.92 10.09
CA ARG A 28 1.95 -1.71 11.29
C ARG A 28 3.41 -1.55 11.69
N LEU A 29 4.32 -1.68 10.74
CA LEU A 29 5.76 -1.50 10.97
C LEU A 29 6.06 -0.12 11.58
N ILE A 30 5.55 0.95 10.97
CA ILE A 30 5.70 2.33 11.49
C ILE A 30 5.17 2.44 12.93
N SER A 31 4.04 1.80 13.23
CA SER A 31 3.47 1.80 14.58
C SER A 31 4.39 1.13 15.60
N GLU A 32 4.96 -0.01 15.25
CA GLU A 32 5.84 -0.79 16.12
C GLU A 32 7.15 -0.06 16.36
N ASP A 33 7.75 0.51 15.32
CA ASP A 33 8.99 1.26 15.39
C ASP A 33 8.84 2.52 16.25
N ILE A 34 7.81 3.34 16.02
CA ILE A 34 7.59 4.56 16.83
C ILE A 34 7.39 4.23 18.30
N LYS A 35 6.64 3.16 18.62
CA LYS A 35 6.45 2.73 20.02
C LYS A 35 7.73 2.23 20.67
N SER A 36 8.68 1.75 19.89
CA SER A 36 9.97 1.26 20.40
C SER A 36 11.01 2.36 20.61
N LEU A 37 10.86 3.56 20.05
CA LEU A 37 11.85 4.65 20.10
C LEU A 37 12.36 4.91 21.51
N LYS A 38 11.45 5.08 22.48
CA LYS A 38 11.82 5.38 23.87
C LYS A 38 12.64 4.26 24.53
N SER A 39 12.28 3.01 24.28
CA SER A 39 13.00 1.85 24.81
C SER A 39 14.40 1.70 24.21
N LEU A 40 14.59 2.22 23.00
CA LEU A 40 15.88 2.27 22.31
C LEU A 40 16.72 3.50 22.69
N GLY A 41 16.20 4.40 23.54
CA GLY A 41 16.86 5.64 23.91
C GLY A 41 16.84 6.70 22.81
N LEU A 42 15.88 6.62 21.89
CA LEU A 42 15.72 7.57 20.79
C LEU A 42 14.62 8.58 21.13
N ASN A 43 14.89 9.85 20.86
CA ASN A 43 13.98 10.97 21.19
C ASN A 43 13.04 11.33 20.05
N GLY A 44 13.27 10.78 18.87
CA GLY A 44 12.44 11.03 17.69
C GLY A 44 12.98 10.36 16.44
N LEU A 45 12.37 10.70 15.31
CA LEU A 45 12.79 10.23 13.99
C LEU A 45 12.78 11.36 12.96
N VAL A 46 13.63 11.23 11.97
CA VAL A 46 13.55 11.94 10.68
C VAL A 46 13.21 10.90 9.63
N THR A 47 12.24 11.19 8.77
CA THR A 47 11.87 10.26 7.70
C THR A 47 11.98 10.92 6.33
N CYS A 48 12.49 10.17 5.37
CA CYS A 48 12.50 10.52 3.96
C CYS A 48 11.44 9.67 3.24
N GLN A 49 10.73 10.29 2.32
CA GLN A 49 9.68 9.63 1.54
C GLN A 49 9.63 10.18 0.12
N VAL A 50 8.96 9.47 -0.77
CA VAL A 50 8.58 9.99 -2.09
C VAL A 50 7.62 11.17 -1.94
N GLN A 51 7.55 12.02 -2.94
CA GLN A 51 6.78 13.28 -2.84
C GLN A 51 5.29 13.05 -2.58
N ARG A 52 4.72 11.97 -3.08
CA ARG A 52 3.28 11.68 -3.09
C ARG A 52 3.02 10.23 -2.68
N ALA A 53 3.15 9.97 -1.38
CA ALA A 53 3.00 8.62 -0.80
C ALA A 53 1.63 8.43 -0.11
N PHE A 54 0.54 8.94 -0.71
CA PHE A 54 -0.81 8.88 -0.16
C PHE A 54 -1.74 7.91 -0.92
N PHE A 55 -1.20 7.13 -1.84
CA PHE A 55 -1.95 6.16 -2.63
C PHE A 55 -1.58 4.73 -2.19
N PRO A 56 -2.56 3.89 -1.82
CA PRO A 56 -4.01 4.09 -1.92
C PRO A 56 -4.61 4.91 -0.77
N THR A 57 -3.89 5.11 0.32
CA THR A 57 -4.38 5.84 1.51
C THR A 57 -3.29 6.60 2.23
N GLY A 58 -3.65 7.62 3.01
CA GLY A 58 -2.75 8.35 3.90
C GLY A 58 -2.61 7.73 5.29
N LEU A 59 -3.08 6.50 5.52
CA LEU A 59 -3.01 5.84 6.84
C LEU A 59 -1.61 5.85 7.46
N PRO A 60 -0.51 5.54 6.72
CA PRO A 60 0.83 5.54 7.31
C PRO A 60 1.22 6.90 7.91
N PHE A 61 0.95 8.00 7.22
CA PHE A 61 1.25 9.34 7.72
C PHE A 61 0.35 9.75 8.87
N TYR A 62 -0.94 9.45 8.78
CA TYR A 62 -1.89 9.75 9.86
C TYR A 62 -1.48 9.04 11.14
N LEU A 63 -1.17 7.76 11.03
CA LEU A 63 -0.70 6.93 12.14
C LEU A 63 0.62 7.45 12.72
N MET A 64 1.59 7.77 11.86
CA MET A 64 2.87 8.34 12.29
C MET A 64 2.67 9.62 13.11
N GLY A 65 1.87 10.55 12.61
CA GLY A 65 1.59 11.81 13.33
C GLY A 65 0.89 11.58 14.67
N LYS A 66 -0.10 10.70 14.72
CA LYS A 66 -0.81 10.35 15.96
C LYS A 66 0.10 9.70 17.01
N LEU A 67 0.94 8.74 16.60
CA LEU A 67 1.81 7.99 17.50
C LEU A 67 3.02 8.80 17.97
N LEU A 68 3.58 9.67 17.14
CA LEU A 68 4.63 10.60 17.55
C LEU A 68 4.12 11.61 18.60
N TRP A 69 2.84 11.96 18.55
CA TRP A 69 2.19 12.79 19.55
C TRP A 69 1.84 11.99 20.83
N ASN A 70 1.34 10.77 20.67
CA ASN A 70 0.96 9.89 21.79
C ASN A 70 1.20 8.41 21.43
N ASP A 71 2.33 7.88 21.90
CA ASP A 71 2.78 6.50 21.67
C ASP A 71 1.92 5.41 22.34
N ARG A 72 0.97 5.82 23.22
CA ARG A 72 0.04 4.89 23.90
C ARG A 72 -1.19 4.54 23.06
N LEU A 73 -1.42 5.22 21.95
CA LEU A 73 -2.57 4.94 21.10
C LEU A 73 -2.50 3.52 20.54
N ILE A 74 -3.67 2.91 20.39
CA ILE A 74 -3.82 1.57 19.82
C ILE A 74 -3.91 1.70 18.30
N PHE A 75 -3.13 0.90 17.59
CA PHE A 75 -3.10 0.93 16.12
C PHE A 75 -4.48 0.80 15.50
N GLU A 76 -5.26 -0.18 15.96
CA GLU A 76 -6.59 -0.48 15.43
C GLU A 76 -7.55 0.70 15.61
N GLU A 77 -7.52 1.38 16.75
CA GLU A 77 -8.35 2.56 17.02
C GLU A 77 -7.99 3.73 16.09
N VAL A 78 -6.69 3.98 15.89
CA VAL A 78 -6.22 5.03 14.98
C VAL A 78 -6.58 4.70 13.53
N ALA A 79 -6.45 3.45 13.12
CA ALA A 79 -6.84 3.02 11.78
C ALA A 79 -8.35 3.14 11.55
N GLU A 80 -9.18 2.70 12.51
CA GLU A 80 -10.64 2.83 12.43
C GLU A 80 -11.08 4.30 12.35
N ASP A 81 -10.47 5.20 13.16
CA ASP A 81 -10.72 6.64 13.11
C ASP A 81 -10.37 7.24 11.74
N TYR A 82 -9.20 6.86 11.18
CA TYR A 82 -8.81 7.27 9.84
C TYR A 82 -9.81 6.83 8.78
N PHE A 83 -10.14 5.54 8.74
CA PHE A 83 -11.01 5.00 7.70
C PHE A 83 -12.45 5.51 7.82
N LEU A 84 -12.96 5.71 9.02
CA LEU A 84 -14.26 6.34 9.23
C LEU A 84 -14.28 7.78 8.71
N SER A 85 -13.22 8.54 8.94
CA SER A 85 -13.10 9.94 8.50
C SER A 85 -12.94 10.05 6.98
N ALA A 86 -12.00 9.28 6.40
CA ALA A 86 -11.64 9.36 4.99
C ALA A 86 -12.63 8.66 4.05
N PHE A 87 -13.28 7.57 4.51
CA PHE A 87 -14.13 6.71 3.69
C PHE A 87 -15.58 6.65 4.17
N GLY A 88 -15.91 7.23 5.33
CA GLY A 88 -17.26 7.29 5.87
C GLY A 88 -17.76 5.94 6.42
N TYR A 89 -19.07 5.70 6.31
CA TYR A 89 -19.72 4.55 6.91
C TYR A 89 -19.13 3.19 6.48
N GLU A 90 -18.69 3.07 5.23
CA GLU A 90 -18.08 1.85 4.70
C GLU A 90 -16.55 1.77 4.97
N GLY A 91 -16.00 2.74 5.72
CA GLY A 91 -14.56 2.81 6.03
C GLY A 91 -14.01 1.54 6.68
N LYS A 92 -14.77 0.89 7.56
CA LYS A 92 -14.38 -0.39 8.17
C LYS A 92 -14.22 -1.50 7.13
N LYS A 93 -15.10 -1.56 6.13
CA LYS A 93 -14.96 -2.53 5.03
C LYS A 93 -13.75 -2.22 4.15
N CYS A 94 -13.50 -0.93 3.90
CA CYS A 94 -12.30 -0.48 3.18
C CYS A 94 -11.02 -0.91 3.91
N TYR A 95 -10.96 -0.72 5.22
CA TYR A 95 -9.84 -1.17 6.04
C TYR A 95 -9.59 -2.68 5.92
N GLU A 96 -10.62 -3.50 6.06
CA GLU A 96 -10.48 -4.96 5.94
C GLU A 96 -10.11 -5.40 4.51
N TYR A 97 -10.61 -4.72 3.49
CA TYR A 97 -10.22 -4.95 2.10
C TYR A 97 -8.71 -4.72 1.89
N LEU A 98 -8.20 -3.55 2.28
CA LEU A 98 -6.78 -3.20 2.13
C LEU A 98 -5.88 -4.10 2.98
N LYS A 99 -6.28 -4.43 4.20
CA LYS A 99 -5.57 -5.38 5.06
C LYS A 99 -5.46 -6.77 4.42
N ASN A 100 -6.53 -7.24 3.79
CA ASN A 100 -6.52 -8.53 3.10
C ASN A 100 -5.66 -8.47 1.83
N LEU A 101 -5.66 -7.37 1.08
CA LEU A 101 -4.73 -7.17 -0.04
C LEU A 101 -3.28 -7.28 0.44
N SER A 102 -2.88 -6.53 1.47
CA SER A 102 -1.53 -6.62 2.04
C SER A 102 -1.13 -8.06 2.36
N ARG A 103 -2.04 -8.84 2.97
CA ARG A 103 -1.79 -10.23 3.33
C ARG A 103 -1.63 -11.15 2.13
N LEU A 104 -2.47 -10.99 1.12
CA LEU A 104 -2.47 -11.83 -0.08
C LEU A 104 -1.28 -11.54 -0.99
N PHE A 105 -0.84 -10.28 -1.09
CA PHE A 105 0.33 -9.93 -1.89
C PHE A 105 1.66 -10.27 -1.25
N THR A 106 1.72 -10.38 0.08
CA THR A 106 2.98 -10.66 0.80
C THR A 106 3.71 -11.89 0.27
N PRO A 107 3.09 -13.06 0.13
CA PRO A 107 3.80 -14.24 -0.36
C PRO A 107 4.31 -14.05 -1.79
N LEU A 108 3.52 -13.44 -2.66
CA LEU A 108 3.90 -13.20 -4.06
C LEU A 108 5.13 -12.28 -4.21
N PHE A 109 5.39 -11.40 -3.23
CA PHE A 109 6.57 -10.55 -3.22
C PHE A 109 7.77 -11.14 -2.49
N GLN A 110 7.56 -11.90 -1.42
CA GLN A 110 8.60 -12.23 -0.44
C GLN A 110 8.99 -13.70 -0.43
N GLU A 111 8.11 -14.60 -0.84
CA GLU A 111 8.42 -16.03 -0.81
C GLU A 111 9.13 -16.45 -2.09
N GLU A 112 10.28 -17.08 -1.90
CA GLU A 112 11.00 -17.78 -2.96
C GLU A 112 10.51 -19.23 -2.97
N ASN A 113 10.18 -19.76 -4.14
CA ASN A 113 9.76 -21.16 -4.34
C ASN A 113 8.35 -21.53 -3.85
N LEU A 114 7.37 -20.66 -4.07
CA LEU A 114 5.96 -21.05 -3.98
C LEU A 114 5.65 -22.18 -4.96
N GLU A 115 4.86 -23.17 -4.55
CA GLU A 115 4.33 -24.16 -5.46
C GLU A 115 3.39 -23.51 -6.50
N GLU A 116 3.40 -23.99 -7.73
CA GLU A 116 2.59 -23.42 -8.81
C GLU A 116 1.10 -23.30 -8.43
N LYS A 117 0.59 -24.28 -7.71
CA LYS A 117 -0.78 -24.29 -7.19
C LYS A 117 -1.01 -23.11 -6.21
N GLU A 118 -0.08 -22.84 -5.32
CA GLU A 118 -0.18 -21.76 -4.34
C GLU A 118 -0.18 -20.39 -5.03
N ILE A 119 0.69 -20.22 -6.05
CA ILE A 119 0.75 -19.00 -6.86
C ILE A 119 -0.63 -18.68 -7.46
N TYR A 120 -1.27 -19.67 -8.08
CA TYR A 120 -2.61 -19.48 -8.65
C TYR A 120 -3.66 -19.22 -7.58
N GLU A 121 -3.62 -19.94 -6.45
CA GLU A 121 -4.56 -19.70 -5.35
C GLU A 121 -4.48 -18.28 -4.79
N TYR A 122 -3.28 -17.69 -4.65
CA TYR A 122 -3.13 -16.29 -4.25
C TYR A 122 -3.73 -15.36 -5.30
N GLY A 123 -3.45 -15.57 -6.57
CA GLY A 123 -4.02 -14.80 -7.66
C GLY A 123 -5.55 -14.82 -7.68
N GLU A 124 -6.15 -16.01 -7.58
CA GLU A 124 -7.61 -16.17 -7.52
C GLU A 124 -8.23 -15.48 -6.30
N LYS A 125 -7.57 -15.57 -5.14
CA LYS A 125 -8.03 -14.91 -3.90
C LYS A 125 -7.97 -13.38 -4.03
N ILE A 126 -6.93 -12.83 -4.68
CA ILE A 126 -6.81 -11.39 -4.94
C ILE A 126 -7.93 -10.93 -5.89
N GLU A 127 -8.08 -11.59 -7.02
CA GLU A 127 -9.11 -11.25 -8.01
C GLU A 127 -10.53 -11.36 -7.41
N LYS A 128 -10.80 -12.39 -6.64
CA LYS A 128 -12.05 -12.56 -5.94
C LYS A 128 -12.32 -11.43 -4.94
N LEU A 129 -11.31 -11.09 -4.12
CA LEU A 129 -11.42 -10.00 -3.15
C LEU A 129 -11.72 -8.67 -3.82
N ILE A 130 -11.02 -8.34 -4.91
CA ILE A 130 -11.24 -7.13 -5.70
C ILE A 130 -12.67 -7.11 -6.27
N LYS A 131 -13.07 -8.20 -6.92
CA LYS A 131 -14.40 -8.32 -7.54
C LYS A 131 -15.53 -8.19 -6.52
N GLU A 132 -15.41 -8.79 -5.35
CA GLU A 132 -16.41 -8.72 -4.29
C GLU A 132 -16.51 -7.32 -3.66
N PHE A 133 -15.39 -6.59 -3.61
CA PHE A 133 -15.36 -5.25 -3.02
C PHE A 133 -15.66 -4.12 -4.03
N HIS A 134 -15.50 -4.35 -5.31
CA HIS A 134 -15.71 -3.36 -6.37
C HIS A 134 -17.07 -2.63 -6.32
N PRO A 135 -18.22 -3.29 -6.07
CA PRO A 135 -19.50 -2.59 -5.94
C PRO A 135 -19.55 -1.57 -4.79
N VAL A 136 -18.77 -1.81 -3.72
CA VAL A 136 -18.66 -0.87 -2.59
C VAL A 136 -17.86 0.36 -3.03
N ILE A 137 -16.76 0.18 -3.76
CA ILE A 137 -15.97 1.27 -4.32
C ILE A 137 -16.83 2.12 -5.26
N GLU A 138 -17.44 1.51 -6.26
CA GLU A 138 -18.24 2.18 -7.28
C GLU A 138 -19.39 3.01 -6.70
N LYS A 139 -20.11 2.46 -5.72
CA LYS A 139 -21.19 3.16 -5.02
C LYS A 139 -20.69 4.42 -4.31
N ASN A 140 -19.57 4.33 -3.60
CA ASN A 140 -19.06 5.42 -2.77
C ASN A 140 -18.24 6.44 -3.54
N ALA A 141 -17.62 6.05 -4.65
CA ALA A 141 -16.92 6.97 -5.58
C ALA A 141 -17.86 8.01 -6.23
N ARG A 142 -19.18 7.75 -6.19
CA ARG A 142 -20.25 8.64 -6.67
C ARG A 142 -21.03 9.31 -5.53
N GLY A 143 -20.50 9.26 -4.31
CA GLY A 143 -21.18 9.81 -3.12
C GLY A 143 -21.19 11.34 -3.08
N ASP A 144 -22.10 11.90 -2.29
CA ASP A 144 -22.33 13.37 -2.20
C ASP A 144 -21.18 14.12 -1.50
N CYS A 145 -20.41 13.45 -0.66
CA CYS A 145 -19.26 14.06 0.01
C CYS A 145 -18.02 14.00 -0.89
N MET A 146 -17.68 15.12 -1.51
CA MET A 146 -16.65 15.22 -2.54
C MET A 146 -15.28 14.67 -2.10
N THR A 147 -14.83 14.98 -0.88
CA THR A 147 -13.54 14.50 -0.36
C THR A 147 -13.52 12.99 -0.12
N ARG A 148 -14.62 12.43 0.37
CA ARG A 148 -14.77 10.97 0.52
C ARG A 148 -14.91 10.26 -0.83
N ALA A 149 -15.70 10.82 -1.73
CA ALA A 149 -15.83 10.30 -3.09
C ALA A 149 -14.46 10.24 -3.80
N GLN A 150 -13.64 11.26 -3.65
CA GLN A 150 -12.26 11.28 -4.17
C GLN A 150 -11.41 10.14 -3.59
N SER A 151 -11.50 9.87 -2.28
CA SER A 151 -10.77 8.74 -1.66
C SER A 151 -11.21 7.40 -2.26
N TRP A 152 -12.51 7.23 -2.53
CA TRP A 152 -13.05 6.04 -3.17
C TRP A 152 -12.67 5.94 -4.65
N GLN A 153 -12.55 7.05 -5.38
CA GLN A 153 -12.06 7.09 -6.76
C GLN A 153 -10.60 6.63 -6.84
N TYR A 154 -9.75 7.04 -5.90
CA TYR A 154 -8.38 6.51 -5.82
C TYR A 154 -8.36 4.99 -5.60
N LEU A 155 -9.30 4.43 -4.84
CA LEU A 155 -9.41 2.98 -4.68
C LEU A 155 -9.88 2.27 -5.95
N GLU A 156 -10.61 2.92 -6.85
CA GLU A 156 -10.99 2.35 -8.14
C GLU A 156 -9.75 2.12 -9.02
N TYR A 157 -8.88 3.14 -9.15
CA TYR A 157 -7.59 2.99 -9.83
C TYR A 157 -6.68 1.97 -9.15
N HIS A 158 -6.69 1.96 -7.82
CA HIS A 158 -5.89 1.02 -7.04
C HIS A 158 -6.34 -0.43 -7.22
N ALA A 159 -7.63 -0.69 -7.32
CA ALA A 159 -8.16 -2.03 -7.55
C ALA A 159 -7.69 -2.58 -8.91
N GLU A 160 -7.70 -1.75 -9.96
CA GLU A 160 -7.19 -2.13 -11.28
C GLU A 160 -5.67 -2.35 -11.25
N LEU A 161 -4.91 -1.46 -10.59
CA LEU A 161 -3.47 -1.65 -10.37
C LEU A 161 -3.20 -2.99 -9.69
N CYS A 162 -3.92 -3.32 -8.62
CA CYS A 162 -3.74 -4.58 -7.89
C CYS A 162 -4.08 -5.80 -8.74
N SER A 163 -5.14 -5.75 -9.56
CA SER A 163 -5.50 -6.84 -10.47
C SER A 163 -4.39 -7.10 -11.49
N GLN A 164 -3.86 -6.06 -12.13
CA GLN A 164 -2.75 -6.20 -13.08
C GLN A 164 -1.45 -6.63 -12.39
N LEU A 165 -1.12 -6.05 -11.24
CA LEU A 165 0.07 -6.41 -10.47
C LEU A 165 0.07 -7.88 -10.03
N ALA A 166 -1.08 -8.42 -9.62
CA ALA A 166 -1.20 -9.84 -9.28
C ALA A 166 -0.82 -10.73 -10.46
N LYS A 167 -1.30 -10.43 -11.67
CA LYS A 167 -0.98 -11.17 -12.89
C LYS A 167 0.52 -11.13 -13.21
N ILE A 168 1.17 -9.98 -13.02
CA ILE A 168 2.62 -9.82 -13.22
C ILE A 168 3.40 -10.68 -12.23
N LEU A 169 3.02 -10.64 -10.94
CA LEU A 169 3.69 -11.41 -9.91
C LEU A 169 3.52 -12.92 -10.09
N ILE A 170 2.38 -13.37 -10.58
CA ILE A 170 2.15 -14.77 -10.96
C ILE A 170 3.15 -15.19 -12.04
N GLU A 171 3.30 -14.44 -13.13
CA GLU A 171 4.25 -14.79 -14.18
C GLU A 171 5.72 -14.73 -13.68
N LYS A 172 6.04 -13.74 -12.83
CA LYS A 172 7.36 -13.68 -12.17
C LYS A 172 7.65 -14.95 -11.36
N GLN A 173 6.71 -15.39 -10.51
CA GLN A 173 6.88 -16.58 -9.68
C GLN A 173 7.00 -17.86 -10.51
N LYS A 174 6.34 -17.92 -11.67
CA LYS A 174 6.47 -19.02 -12.63
C LYS A 174 7.78 -18.98 -13.44
N GLY A 175 8.53 -17.90 -13.35
CA GLY A 175 9.75 -17.70 -14.14
C GLY A 175 9.50 -17.31 -15.60
N ASP A 176 8.26 -16.99 -16.00
CA ASP A 176 7.92 -16.51 -17.34
C ASP A 176 8.24 -15.02 -17.48
N LYS A 177 9.51 -14.74 -17.80
CA LYS A 177 10.04 -13.37 -17.91
C LYS A 177 9.43 -12.60 -19.08
N GLU A 178 9.13 -13.24 -20.19
CA GLU A 178 8.60 -12.60 -21.38
C GLU A 178 7.18 -12.09 -21.11
N LYS A 179 6.33 -12.97 -20.65
CA LYS A 179 4.94 -12.64 -20.30
C LYS A 179 4.84 -11.68 -19.11
N GLY A 180 5.73 -11.81 -18.13
CA GLY A 180 5.83 -10.85 -17.03
C GLY A 180 6.17 -9.45 -17.53
N ARG A 181 7.06 -9.31 -18.50
CA ARG A 181 7.42 -8.03 -19.13
C ARG A 181 6.28 -7.46 -19.97
N GLU A 182 5.60 -8.27 -20.77
CA GLU A 182 4.42 -7.86 -21.54
C GLU A 182 3.35 -7.25 -20.62
N ARG A 183 2.98 -7.95 -19.55
CA ARG A 183 2.01 -7.48 -18.57
C ARG A 183 2.46 -6.21 -17.82
N TRP A 184 3.77 -6.07 -17.59
CA TRP A 184 4.32 -4.87 -16.99
C TRP A 184 4.15 -3.65 -17.91
N GLU A 185 4.35 -3.79 -19.22
CA GLU A 185 4.11 -2.71 -20.18
C GLU A 185 2.61 -2.35 -20.26
N GLU A 186 1.72 -3.33 -20.16
CA GLU A 186 0.26 -3.07 -20.07
C GLU A 186 -0.07 -2.23 -18.83
N LEU A 187 0.46 -2.60 -17.64
CA LEU A 187 0.28 -1.84 -16.41
C LEU A 187 0.84 -0.43 -16.52
N LYS A 188 2.05 -0.26 -17.06
CA LYS A 188 2.63 1.09 -17.28
C LYS A 188 1.75 1.95 -18.17
N THR A 189 1.21 1.37 -19.25
CA THR A 189 0.31 2.09 -20.16
C THR A 189 -0.95 2.56 -19.43
N PHE A 190 -1.56 1.71 -18.62
CA PHE A 190 -2.70 2.07 -17.78
C PHE A 190 -2.35 3.21 -16.82
N LEU A 191 -1.25 3.08 -16.06
CA LEU A 191 -0.84 4.06 -15.08
C LEU A 191 -0.53 5.42 -15.69
N GLN A 192 0.16 5.46 -16.84
CA GLN A 192 0.47 6.69 -17.55
C GLN A 192 -0.78 7.38 -18.11
N LYS A 193 -1.75 6.61 -18.56
CA LYS A 193 -3.04 7.13 -19.03
C LYS A 193 -3.84 7.82 -17.91
N GLU A 194 -3.79 7.25 -16.72
CA GLU A 194 -4.55 7.74 -15.57
C GLU A 194 -3.71 8.65 -14.63
N GLU A 195 -2.49 9.03 -15.03
CA GLU A 195 -1.56 9.80 -14.20
C GLU A 195 -2.15 11.11 -13.68
N ASP A 196 -2.81 11.89 -14.53
CA ASP A 196 -3.39 13.18 -14.16
C ASP A 196 -4.40 13.06 -13.01
N GLN A 197 -5.11 11.94 -12.91
CA GLN A 197 -6.08 11.67 -11.86
C GLN A 197 -5.41 11.26 -10.54
N MET A 198 -4.30 10.53 -10.61
CA MET A 198 -3.59 9.99 -9.44
C MET A 198 -2.46 10.88 -8.95
N GLN A 199 -1.95 11.77 -9.80
CA GLN A 199 -0.79 12.61 -9.55
C GLN A 199 -0.81 13.36 -8.21
N PRO A 200 -1.95 13.83 -7.67
CA PRO A 200 -1.95 14.50 -6.37
C PRO A 200 -1.54 13.61 -5.19
N VAL A 201 -1.65 12.29 -5.30
CA VAL A 201 -1.44 11.33 -4.19
C VAL A 201 -0.42 10.24 -4.49
N PHE A 202 -0.04 10.05 -5.75
CA PHE A 202 0.80 8.95 -6.21
C PHE A 202 2.02 9.43 -7.01
N ASP A 203 3.20 9.03 -6.57
CA ASP A 203 4.45 9.28 -7.28
C ASP A 203 4.68 8.18 -8.32
N LEU A 204 4.08 8.37 -9.49
CA LEU A 204 4.07 7.37 -10.54
C LEU A 204 5.47 7.08 -11.07
N PHE A 205 6.30 8.12 -11.23
CA PHE A 205 7.67 7.96 -11.72
C PHE A 205 8.47 7.03 -10.79
N GLU A 206 8.44 7.32 -9.49
CA GLU A 206 9.19 6.53 -8.51
C GLU A 206 8.60 5.12 -8.35
N TYR A 207 7.28 4.97 -8.49
CA TYR A 207 6.64 3.66 -8.51
C TYR A 207 7.15 2.80 -9.67
N ILE A 208 7.14 3.33 -10.89
CA ILE A 208 7.59 2.60 -12.09
C ILE A 208 9.06 2.20 -11.93
N GLU A 209 9.95 3.14 -11.60
CA GLU A 209 11.38 2.89 -11.44
C GLU A 209 11.67 1.83 -10.36
N THR A 210 10.95 1.89 -9.25
CA THR A 210 11.15 0.93 -8.14
C THR A 210 10.60 -0.44 -8.49
N MET A 211 9.37 -0.50 -9.00
CA MET A 211 8.70 -1.78 -9.26
C MET A 211 9.30 -2.52 -10.44
N GLU A 212 9.76 -1.81 -11.46
CA GLU A 212 10.46 -2.43 -12.58
C GLU A 212 11.71 -3.18 -12.10
N ARG A 213 12.50 -2.57 -11.21
CA ARG A 213 13.67 -3.22 -10.59
C ARG A 213 13.33 -4.42 -9.72
N LYS A 214 12.18 -4.39 -9.04
CA LYS A 214 11.72 -5.46 -8.12
C LYS A 214 11.03 -6.62 -8.84
N ILE A 215 10.31 -6.33 -9.92
CA ILE A 215 9.48 -7.31 -10.64
C ILE A 215 10.25 -7.95 -11.80
N LEU A 216 11.03 -7.16 -12.53
CA LEU A 216 11.79 -7.60 -13.71
C LEU A 216 13.28 -7.67 -13.37
N PRO A 217 13.77 -8.75 -12.80
CA PRO A 217 15.20 -8.89 -12.53
C PRO A 217 15.99 -8.84 -13.84
N ARG A 218 17.13 -8.15 -13.78
CA ARG A 218 18.09 -7.98 -14.88
C ARG A 218 18.64 -9.32 -15.39
#